data_2d887a952da10cfdf06a98eb39fe834a
#
_entry.id   2d887a952da10cfdf06a98eb39fe834a
#
_cell.length_a   1.000
_cell.length_b   1.000
_cell.length_c   1.000
_cell.angle_alpha   90.00
_cell.angle_beta   90.00
_cell.angle_gamma   90.00
#
_symmetry.space_group_name_H-M   'P 1'
#
loop_
_entity.id
_entity.type
_entity.pdbx_description
1 polymer ?
#
loop_
_entity_poly.entity_id
_entity_poly.type
_entity_poly.pdbx_seq_one_letter_code
_entity_poly.pdbx_strand_id
1 'polypeptide(L)'
;MNTYLSVRRAVGFKLKTIEKYLASYASFAAARGDLRVVSKTALEWAALGASKTQRANRLNVLIRFARFVRAEDTGHEIPPESGFCGYWPRRSPYLFTDDEVRRLIFHAGRLGPPGALRPYTYSTLFGLLASTGLRISEALSLHLHDVTSEGLVIRETKFRKSRLVWLHETAAVALQHYLLRRRKFASGHERIFISRRGGKLGYAVAADTFQEVLKAAGIQRQPDGPKPRLHDLRHRFAIKALEACADGRDRVTRHMLALSTYLGHARLEDTYWYLENTPQLMTDIASVCESFMHGAIP
;
A
#
# COMPACT_ATOMS: atom_id res chain seq x y z
N MET A 1 -25.66 8.44 -11.48
CA MET A 1 -24.53 8.12 -10.57
C MET A 1 -24.70 6.78 -9.86
N ASN A 2 -25.83 6.53 -9.21
CA ASN A 2 -26.07 5.27 -8.46
C ASN A 2 -25.93 4.02 -9.32
N THR A 3 -26.49 4.00 -10.54
CA THR A 3 -26.36 2.91 -11.50
C THR A 3 -24.90 2.58 -11.81
N TYR A 4 -24.07 3.62 -12.11
CA TYR A 4 -22.64 3.46 -12.35
C TYR A 4 -21.91 2.80 -11.17
N LEU A 5 -22.20 3.26 -9.95
CA LEU A 5 -21.58 2.72 -8.73
C LEU A 5 -22.05 1.29 -8.47
N SER A 6 -23.34 0.98 -8.68
CA SER A 6 -23.92 -0.35 -8.48
C SER A 6 -23.30 -1.37 -9.45
N VAL A 7 -23.26 -1.08 -10.74
CA VAL A 7 -22.64 -1.94 -11.76
C VAL A 7 -21.17 -2.24 -11.42
N ARG A 8 -20.42 -1.19 -11.06
CA ARG A 8 -18.99 -1.35 -10.72
C ARG A 8 -18.79 -2.10 -9.40
N ARG A 9 -19.71 -1.95 -8.44
CA ARG A 9 -19.66 -2.69 -7.17
C ARG A 9 -20.01 -4.17 -7.35
N ALA A 10 -20.93 -4.49 -8.26
CA ALA A 10 -21.28 -5.87 -8.58
C ALA A 10 -20.08 -6.69 -9.08
N VAL A 11 -19.15 -6.05 -9.79
CA VAL A 11 -17.87 -6.67 -10.22
C VAL A 11 -16.73 -6.52 -9.18
N GLY A 12 -17.04 -6.21 -7.91
CA GLY A 12 -16.12 -6.31 -6.77
C GLY A 12 -15.32 -5.04 -6.42
N PHE A 13 -15.61 -3.88 -7.05
CA PHE A 13 -14.94 -2.63 -6.70
C PHE A 13 -15.58 -1.96 -5.47
N LYS A 14 -14.78 -1.58 -4.47
CA LYS A 14 -15.28 -0.87 -3.26
C LYS A 14 -15.66 0.59 -3.51
N LEU A 15 -15.09 1.26 -4.47
CA LEU A 15 -15.35 2.61 -5.02
C LEU A 15 -15.55 3.76 -4.01
N LYS A 16 -15.14 3.65 -2.74
CA LYS A 16 -15.37 4.66 -1.69
C LYS A 16 -14.87 6.07 -2.05
N THR A 17 -13.67 6.16 -2.64
CA THR A 17 -13.08 7.44 -3.06
C THR A 17 -13.77 7.97 -4.33
N ILE A 18 -14.10 7.09 -5.26
CA ILE A 18 -14.79 7.45 -6.52
C ILE A 18 -16.17 8.01 -6.20
N GLU A 19 -16.94 7.38 -5.31
CA GLU A 19 -18.22 7.86 -4.85
C GLU A 19 -18.13 9.27 -4.24
N LYS A 20 -17.14 9.49 -3.35
CA LYS A 20 -16.90 10.83 -2.78
C LYS A 20 -16.58 11.87 -3.85
N TYR A 21 -15.78 11.53 -4.85
CA TYR A 21 -15.45 12.44 -5.95
C TYR A 21 -16.65 12.72 -6.81
N LEU A 22 -17.44 11.72 -7.19
CA LEU A 22 -18.64 11.91 -7.99
C LEU A 22 -19.72 12.70 -7.24
N ALA A 23 -19.92 12.47 -5.94
CA ALA A 23 -20.84 13.25 -5.12
C ALA A 23 -20.40 14.73 -5.02
N SER A 24 -19.10 14.96 -4.79
CA SER A 24 -18.54 16.31 -4.75
C SER A 24 -18.65 17.04 -6.09
N TYR A 25 -18.44 16.33 -7.22
CA TYR A 25 -18.65 16.91 -8.53
C TYR A 25 -20.13 17.23 -8.79
N ALA A 26 -21.03 16.30 -8.46
CA ALA A 26 -22.47 16.53 -8.65
C ALA A 26 -22.96 17.78 -7.92
N SER A 27 -22.52 17.99 -6.66
CA SER A 27 -22.83 19.21 -5.91
C SER A 27 -22.23 20.47 -6.57
N PHE A 28 -21.02 20.37 -7.10
CA PHE A 28 -20.35 21.49 -7.76
C PHE A 28 -21.01 21.86 -9.10
N ALA A 29 -21.44 20.87 -9.88
CA ALA A 29 -22.16 21.05 -11.13
C ALA A 29 -23.57 21.61 -10.91
N ALA A 30 -24.29 21.05 -9.93
CA ALA A 30 -25.64 21.55 -9.57
C ALA A 30 -25.63 23.03 -9.16
N ALA A 31 -24.62 23.48 -8.42
CA ALA A 31 -24.48 24.90 -8.06
C ALA A 31 -24.27 25.82 -9.26
N ARG A 32 -23.94 25.29 -10.47
CA ARG A 32 -23.82 25.98 -11.73
C ARG A 32 -25.03 25.80 -12.66
N GLY A 33 -26.00 25.01 -12.24
CA GLY A 33 -27.17 24.67 -13.05
C GLY A 33 -26.90 23.57 -14.09
N ASP A 34 -25.75 22.90 -14.03
CA ASP A 34 -25.41 21.82 -14.95
C ASP A 34 -26.16 20.53 -14.59
N LEU A 35 -27.04 20.09 -15.47
CA LEU A 35 -27.75 18.81 -15.38
C LEU A 35 -26.98 17.64 -16.00
N ARG A 36 -25.94 17.95 -16.80
CA ARG A 36 -25.09 17.01 -17.52
C ARG A 36 -23.63 17.23 -17.17
N VAL A 37 -22.78 16.29 -17.54
CA VAL A 37 -21.34 16.49 -17.47
C VAL A 37 -20.95 17.49 -18.54
N VAL A 38 -20.41 18.64 -18.11
CA VAL A 38 -19.87 19.70 -18.96
C VAL A 38 -18.36 19.73 -18.76
N SER A 39 -17.59 19.70 -19.85
CA SER A 39 -16.12 19.60 -19.83
C SER A 39 -15.46 20.77 -19.08
N LYS A 40 -15.95 21.99 -19.30
CA LYS A 40 -15.45 23.18 -18.59
C LYS A 40 -15.62 23.03 -17.07
N THR A 41 -16.82 22.71 -16.61
CA THR A 41 -17.15 22.51 -15.19
C THR A 41 -16.34 21.36 -14.59
N ALA A 42 -16.13 20.29 -15.35
CA ALA A 42 -15.32 19.15 -14.91
C ALA A 42 -13.86 19.53 -14.67
N LEU A 43 -13.26 20.33 -15.57
CA LEU A 43 -11.89 20.84 -15.46
C LEU A 43 -11.75 21.80 -14.27
N GLU A 44 -12.67 22.73 -14.10
CA GLU A 44 -12.69 23.67 -12.98
C GLU A 44 -12.77 22.92 -11.62
N TRP A 45 -13.70 21.95 -11.51
CA TRP A 45 -13.79 21.14 -10.29
C TRP A 45 -12.55 20.27 -10.04
N ALA A 46 -11.98 19.68 -11.08
CA ALA A 46 -10.77 18.91 -10.94
C ALA A 46 -9.58 19.76 -10.50
N ALA A 47 -9.50 21.02 -10.95
CA ALA A 47 -8.47 21.99 -10.59
C ALA A 47 -8.46 22.33 -9.08
N LEU A 48 -9.58 22.17 -8.36
CA LEU A 48 -9.66 22.36 -6.93
C LEU A 48 -8.91 21.28 -6.12
N GLY A 49 -8.33 20.27 -6.78
CA GLY A 49 -7.49 19.28 -6.11
C GLY A 49 -6.23 19.91 -5.51
N ALA A 50 -5.90 19.56 -4.26
CA ALA A 50 -4.77 20.10 -3.51
C ALA A 50 -3.39 19.77 -4.12
N SER A 51 -3.29 18.72 -4.93
CA SER A 51 -2.06 18.34 -5.62
C SER A 51 -2.33 18.01 -7.09
N LYS A 52 -1.27 18.08 -7.91
CA LYS A 52 -1.33 17.71 -9.33
C LYS A 52 -1.90 16.29 -9.51
N THR A 53 -1.43 15.33 -8.72
CA THR A 53 -1.93 13.95 -8.73
C THR A 53 -3.42 13.86 -8.37
N GLN A 54 -3.87 14.64 -7.39
CA GLN A 54 -5.28 14.67 -7.01
C GLN A 54 -6.15 15.27 -8.12
N ARG A 55 -5.69 16.33 -8.80
CA ARG A 55 -6.37 16.93 -9.94
C ARG A 55 -6.54 15.93 -11.08
N ALA A 56 -5.46 15.24 -11.46
CA ALA A 56 -5.50 14.18 -12.47
C ALA A 56 -6.45 13.03 -12.07
N ASN A 57 -6.40 12.57 -10.81
CA ASN A 57 -7.29 11.51 -10.33
C ASN A 57 -8.76 11.93 -10.34
N ARG A 58 -9.09 13.16 -9.98
CA ARG A 58 -10.44 13.71 -10.07
C ARG A 58 -10.93 13.69 -11.52
N LEU A 59 -10.14 14.22 -12.43
CA LEU A 59 -10.50 14.25 -13.85
C LEU A 59 -10.68 12.85 -14.43
N ASN A 60 -9.76 11.93 -14.15
CA ASN A 60 -9.84 10.54 -14.61
C ASN A 60 -11.10 9.81 -14.11
N VAL A 61 -11.56 10.11 -12.91
CA VAL A 61 -12.83 9.57 -12.38
C VAL A 61 -14.00 10.10 -13.19
N LEU A 62 -14.01 11.40 -13.49
CA LEU A 62 -15.08 12.02 -14.30
C LEU A 62 -15.09 11.54 -15.73
N ILE A 63 -13.95 11.41 -16.38
CA ILE A 63 -13.86 10.90 -17.75
C ILE A 63 -14.49 9.50 -17.83
N ARG A 64 -14.17 8.61 -16.89
CA ARG A 64 -14.76 7.25 -16.84
C ARG A 64 -16.26 7.27 -16.57
N PHE A 65 -16.72 8.16 -15.72
CA PHE A 65 -18.12 8.35 -15.46
C PHE A 65 -18.85 8.96 -16.66
N ALA A 66 -18.29 10.01 -17.28
CA ALA A 66 -18.85 10.65 -18.47
C ALA A 66 -19.01 9.67 -19.63
N ARG A 67 -17.99 8.81 -19.87
CA ARG A 67 -18.11 7.73 -20.89
C ARG A 67 -19.26 6.77 -20.61
N PHE A 68 -19.51 6.46 -19.34
CA PHE A 68 -20.60 5.57 -18.95
C PHE A 68 -21.97 6.24 -19.19
N VAL A 69 -22.18 7.46 -18.69
CA VAL A 69 -23.48 8.13 -18.80
C VAL A 69 -23.77 8.62 -20.22
N ARG A 70 -22.75 8.92 -21.01
CA ARG A 70 -22.91 9.30 -22.41
C ARG A 70 -23.46 8.17 -23.30
N ALA A 71 -23.32 6.90 -22.88
CA ALA A 71 -23.91 5.77 -23.57
C ALA A 71 -25.45 5.81 -23.52
N GLU A 72 -26.02 6.43 -22.46
CA GLU A 72 -27.47 6.58 -22.29
C GLU A 72 -27.97 7.96 -22.76
N ASP A 73 -27.17 9.02 -22.54
CA ASP A 73 -27.48 10.41 -22.93
C ASP A 73 -26.26 11.06 -23.58
N THR A 74 -26.28 11.22 -24.91
CA THR A 74 -25.21 11.84 -25.71
C THR A 74 -24.94 13.29 -25.39
N GLY A 75 -25.85 13.98 -24.66
CA GLY A 75 -25.65 15.35 -24.16
C GLY A 75 -24.59 15.50 -23.08
N HIS A 76 -24.10 14.39 -22.49
CA HIS A 76 -22.95 14.45 -21.61
C HIS A 76 -21.65 14.61 -22.41
N GLU A 77 -20.84 15.60 -22.03
CA GLU A 77 -19.50 15.78 -22.58
C GLU A 77 -18.47 14.85 -21.92
N ILE A 78 -17.47 14.42 -22.71
CA ILE A 78 -16.31 13.71 -22.16
C ILE A 78 -15.17 14.73 -22.00
N PRO A 79 -14.74 15.04 -20.76
CA PRO A 79 -13.63 15.97 -20.55
C PRO A 79 -12.34 15.49 -21.23
N PRO A 80 -11.50 16.40 -21.73
CA PRO A 80 -10.26 16.05 -22.40
C PRO A 80 -9.27 15.38 -21.43
N GLU A 81 -8.61 14.31 -21.87
CA GLU A 81 -7.61 13.59 -21.08
C GLU A 81 -6.37 14.44 -20.77
N SER A 82 -6.05 15.38 -21.65
CA SER A 82 -4.87 16.26 -21.56
C SER A 82 -4.94 17.32 -20.46
N GLY A 83 -6.12 17.54 -19.85
CA GLY A 83 -6.34 18.66 -18.93
C GLY A 83 -5.41 18.69 -17.70
N PHE A 84 -4.96 17.53 -17.20
CA PHE A 84 -4.02 17.39 -16.09
C PHE A 84 -3.05 16.23 -16.35
N CYS A 85 -2.78 15.90 -17.61
CA CYS A 85 -1.83 14.85 -17.96
C CYS A 85 -0.40 15.29 -17.66
N GLY A 86 0.28 14.48 -16.87
CA GLY A 86 1.73 14.52 -16.67
C GLY A 86 2.18 13.11 -16.38
N TYR A 87 3.30 12.70 -16.95
CA TYR A 87 4.00 11.52 -16.47
C TYR A 87 4.48 11.81 -15.04
N TRP A 88 3.92 11.12 -14.08
CA TRP A 88 4.36 11.17 -12.70
C TRP A 88 5.19 9.91 -12.47
N PRO A 89 6.53 10.02 -12.48
CA PRO A 89 7.38 8.90 -12.13
C PRO A 89 6.99 8.38 -10.75
N ARG A 90 6.88 7.08 -10.60
CA ARG A 90 6.71 6.47 -9.28
C ARG A 90 7.89 6.93 -8.42
N ARG A 91 7.61 7.46 -7.22
CA ARG A 91 8.67 7.85 -6.30
C ARG A 91 9.43 6.61 -5.88
N SER A 92 10.75 6.68 -5.95
CA SER A 92 11.63 5.66 -5.39
C SER A 92 11.26 5.40 -3.92
N PRO A 93 11.22 4.14 -3.48
CA PRO A 93 10.95 3.81 -2.09
C PRO A 93 12.16 4.17 -1.22
N TYR A 94 11.92 4.40 0.07
CA TYR A 94 12.99 4.38 1.06
C TYR A 94 13.35 2.93 1.37
N LEU A 95 14.58 2.52 1.10
CA LEU A 95 15.05 1.17 1.36
C LEU A 95 15.67 1.08 2.75
N PHE A 96 14.89 0.56 3.71
CA PHE A 96 15.37 0.33 5.06
C PHE A 96 16.47 -0.72 5.09
N THR A 97 17.58 -0.44 5.77
CA THR A 97 18.59 -1.42 6.11
C THR A 97 18.11 -2.38 7.20
N ASP A 98 18.81 -3.51 7.39
CA ASP A 98 18.48 -4.46 8.46
C ASP A 98 18.64 -3.82 9.84
N ASP A 99 19.63 -2.95 10.01
CA ASP A 99 19.85 -2.21 11.24
C ASP A 99 18.75 -1.18 11.51
N GLU A 100 18.32 -0.44 10.50
CA GLU A 100 17.22 0.51 10.64
C GLU A 100 15.90 -0.17 11.04
N VAL A 101 15.61 -1.36 10.48
CA VAL A 101 14.42 -2.14 10.90
C VAL A 101 14.56 -2.60 12.34
N ARG A 102 15.74 -3.07 12.76
CA ARG A 102 15.99 -3.43 14.18
C ARG A 102 15.78 -2.24 15.11
N ARG A 103 16.37 -1.08 14.79
CA ARG A 103 16.20 0.17 15.56
C ARG A 103 14.74 0.61 15.60
N LEU A 104 14.02 0.54 14.48
CA LEU A 104 12.60 0.87 14.39
C LEU A 104 11.78 0.02 15.36
N ILE A 105 11.94 -1.31 15.34
CA ILE A 105 11.22 -2.23 16.23
C ILE A 105 11.59 -2.00 17.70
N PHE A 106 12.87 -1.81 17.98
CA PHE A 106 13.39 -1.53 19.33
C PHE A 106 12.78 -0.23 19.92
N HIS A 107 12.81 0.87 19.18
CA HIS A 107 12.23 2.13 19.64
C HIS A 107 10.70 2.10 19.71
N ALA A 108 10.02 1.33 18.83
CA ALA A 108 8.59 1.07 18.93
C ALA A 108 8.24 0.37 20.26
N GLY A 109 9.07 -0.59 20.70
CA GLY A 109 8.92 -1.27 21.97
C GLY A 109 9.15 -0.40 23.21
N ARG A 110 9.62 0.85 23.03
CA ARG A 110 9.84 1.84 24.10
C ARG A 110 8.83 2.98 24.13
N LEU A 111 7.80 2.92 23.31
CA LEU A 111 6.74 3.92 23.30
C LEU A 111 6.01 3.96 24.66
N GLY A 112 5.86 5.18 25.22
CA GLY A 112 5.13 5.37 26.46
C GLY A 112 3.61 5.23 26.34
N PRO A 113 2.90 5.20 27.47
CA PRO A 113 3.44 5.10 28.83
C PRO A 113 3.88 3.68 29.20
N PRO A 114 4.73 3.50 30.24
CA PRO A 114 5.12 2.18 30.75
C PRO A 114 3.91 1.33 31.11
N GLY A 115 3.97 0.02 30.84
CA GLY A 115 2.88 -0.91 31.12
C GLY A 115 1.70 -0.87 30.15
N ALA A 116 1.61 0.11 29.25
CA ALA A 116 0.55 0.18 28.26
C ALA A 116 0.73 -0.88 27.14
N LEU A 117 -0.36 -1.14 26.42
CA LEU A 117 -0.32 -2.01 25.24
C LEU A 117 0.44 -1.36 24.05
N ARG A 118 0.55 -0.03 24.00
CA ARG A 118 1.09 0.74 22.88
C ARG A 118 2.47 0.25 22.40
N PRO A 119 3.49 0.07 23.23
CA PRO A 119 4.80 -0.40 22.78
C PRO A 119 4.73 -1.77 22.10
N TYR A 120 3.96 -2.69 22.66
CA TYR A 120 3.77 -4.04 22.09
C TYR A 120 2.98 -4.01 20.79
N THR A 121 1.97 -3.13 20.68
CA THR A 121 1.18 -2.94 19.45
C THR A 121 2.08 -2.52 18.29
N TYR A 122 2.92 -1.51 18.49
CA TYR A 122 3.70 -0.94 17.38
C TYR A 122 4.96 -1.73 17.08
N SER A 123 5.65 -2.32 18.05
CA SER A 123 6.78 -3.22 17.79
C SER A 123 6.33 -4.45 17.00
N THR A 124 5.20 -5.05 17.38
CA THR A 124 4.64 -6.19 16.66
C THR A 124 4.11 -5.79 15.27
N LEU A 125 3.41 -4.66 15.15
CA LEU A 125 2.88 -4.19 13.86
C LEU A 125 4.01 -3.91 12.87
N PHE A 126 5.04 -3.18 13.27
CA PHE A 126 6.15 -2.83 12.37
C PHE A 126 7.01 -4.07 12.04
N GLY A 127 7.24 -4.94 13.02
CA GLY A 127 7.90 -6.23 12.80
C GLY A 127 7.13 -7.10 11.80
N LEU A 128 5.82 -7.19 11.96
CA LEU A 128 4.94 -7.95 11.05
C LEU A 128 4.99 -7.37 9.62
N LEU A 129 4.90 -6.04 9.46
CA LEU A 129 4.98 -5.40 8.15
C LEU A 129 6.33 -5.66 7.47
N ALA A 130 7.43 -5.60 8.24
CA ALA A 130 8.79 -5.80 7.74
C ALA A 130 9.06 -7.27 7.34
N SER A 131 8.48 -8.25 8.09
CA SER A 131 8.72 -9.69 7.88
C SER A 131 7.76 -10.34 6.90
N THR A 132 6.62 -9.72 6.60
CA THR A 132 5.59 -10.31 5.73
C THR A 132 5.26 -9.49 4.50
N GLY A 133 5.69 -8.25 4.42
CA GLY A 133 5.32 -7.35 3.34
C GLY A 133 3.81 -7.05 3.23
N LEU A 134 3.02 -7.27 4.28
CA LEU A 134 1.60 -6.92 4.30
C LEU A 134 1.38 -5.44 4.01
N ARG A 135 0.26 -5.10 3.34
CA ARG A 135 -0.20 -3.72 3.31
C ARG A 135 -0.64 -3.30 4.72
N ILE A 136 -0.33 -2.08 5.12
CA ILE A 136 -0.77 -1.57 6.43
C ILE A 136 -2.28 -1.70 6.62
N SER A 137 -3.08 -1.48 5.56
CA SER A 137 -4.54 -1.65 5.61
C SER A 137 -4.96 -3.10 5.82
N GLU A 138 -4.21 -4.07 5.31
CA GLU A 138 -4.44 -5.49 5.55
C GLU A 138 -4.12 -5.82 7.01
N ALA A 139 -2.94 -5.43 7.50
CA ALA A 139 -2.53 -5.65 8.89
C ALA A 139 -3.54 -5.04 9.89
N LEU A 140 -3.97 -3.79 9.67
CA LEU A 140 -4.96 -3.12 10.53
C LEU A 140 -6.38 -3.72 10.42
N SER A 141 -6.63 -4.54 9.40
CA SER A 141 -7.92 -5.20 9.20
C SER A 141 -7.97 -6.63 9.74
N LEU A 142 -6.84 -7.21 10.14
CA LEU A 142 -6.77 -8.55 10.69
C LEU A 142 -7.63 -8.72 11.94
N HIS A 143 -8.33 -9.84 12.03
CA HIS A 143 -9.09 -10.28 13.18
C HIS A 143 -8.39 -11.46 13.87
N LEU A 144 -8.78 -11.75 15.10
CA LEU A 144 -8.20 -12.86 15.89
C LEU A 144 -8.36 -14.22 15.19
N HIS A 145 -9.49 -14.43 14.53
CA HIS A 145 -9.79 -15.66 13.77
C HIS A 145 -9.01 -15.77 12.44
N ASP A 146 -8.30 -14.72 12.02
CA ASP A 146 -7.43 -14.79 10.85
C ASP A 146 -6.04 -15.35 11.18
N VAL A 147 -5.73 -15.54 12.47
CA VAL A 147 -4.49 -16.18 12.92
C VAL A 147 -4.69 -17.67 12.95
N THR A 148 -3.92 -18.40 12.15
CA THR A 148 -3.96 -19.86 12.07
C THR A 148 -2.61 -20.46 12.47
N SER A 149 -2.52 -21.78 12.58
CA SER A 149 -1.26 -22.50 12.82
C SER A 149 -0.24 -22.28 11.69
N GLU A 150 -0.70 -22.05 10.47
CA GLU A 150 0.13 -21.88 9.28
C GLU A 150 0.53 -20.44 9.01
N GLY A 151 -0.21 -19.45 9.57
CA GLY A 151 0.06 -18.03 9.33
C GLY A 151 -1.18 -17.17 9.42
N LEU A 152 -1.24 -16.13 8.58
CA LEU A 152 -2.32 -15.15 8.57
C LEU A 152 -3.19 -15.29 7.32
N VAL A 153 -4.50 -15.42 7.51
CA VAL A 153 -5.47 -15.42 6.42
C VAL A 153 -5.87 -13.98 6.11
N ILE A 154 -5.41 -13.47 4.97
CA ILE A 154 -5.77 -12.13 4.51
C ILE A 154 -7.02 -12.23 3.65
N ARG A 155 -8.14 -11.76 4.19
CA ARG A 155 -9.47 -11.85 3.54
C ARG A 155 -9.78 -10.61 2.72
N GLU A 156 -10.63 -10.79 1.71
CA GLU A 156 -11.24 -9.72 0.92
C GLU A 156 -10.28 -8.63 0.44
N THR A 157 -9.13 -9.02 -0.10
CA THR A 157 -8.23 -8.10 -0.78
C THR A 157 -8.89 -7.53 -2.05
N LYS A 158 -8.15 -6.83 -2.87
CA LYS A 158 -8.64 -6.35 -4.17
C LYS A 158 -9.19 -7.53 -4.99
N PHE A 159 -10.43 -7.40 -5.49
CA PHE A 159 -11.19 -8.46 -6.18
C PHE A 159 -11.66 -9.64 -5.29
N ARG A 160 -11.87 -9.42 -4.00
CA ARG A 160 -12.36 -10.44 -3.03
C ARG A 160 -11.49 -11.71 -2.94
N LYS A 161 -10.22 -11.62 -3.36
CA LYS A 161 -9.29 -12.73 -3.22
C LYS A 161 -8.80 -12.82 -1.78
N SER A 162 -8.75 -14.02 -1.23
CA SER A 162 -8.10 -14.32 0.05
C SER A 162 -6.78 -15.02 -0.21
N ARG A 163 -5.81 -14.83 0.69
CA ARG A 163 -4.51 -15.52 0.63
C ARG A 163 -3.99 -15.84 2.02
N LEU A 164 -3.24 -16.90 2.13
CA LEU A 164 -2.46 -17.22 3.31
C LEU A 164 -1.10 -16.50 3.23
N VAL A 165 -0.70 -15.87 4.31
CA VAL A 165 0.61 -15.28 4.50
C VAL A 165 1.32 -16.06 5.58
N TRP A 166 2.30 -16.86 5.19
CA TRP A 166 3.10 -17.67 6.09
C TRP A 166 3.91 -16.78 7.03
N LEU A 167 3.99 -17.15 8.30
CA LEU A 167 4.80 -16.46 9.29
C LEU A 167 6.05 -17.27 9.57
N HIS A 168 7.21 -16.61 9.52
CA HIS A 168 8.41 -17.17 10.11
C HIS A 168 8.21 -17.34 11.62
N GLU A 169 8.81 -18.36 12.22
CA GLU A 169 8.64 -18.71 13.63
C GLU A 169 8.81 -17.50 14.58
N THR A 170 9.85 -16.69 14.37
CA THR A 170 10.10 -15.50 15.18
C THR A 170 8.96 -14.47 15.11
N ALA A 171 8.34 -14.30 13.95
CA ALA A 171 7.19 -13.40 13.77
C ALA A 171 5.93 -13.98 14.41
N ALA A 172 5.73 -15.29 14.33
CA ALA A 172 4.64 -16.00 14.98
C ALA A 172 4.73 -15.88 16.51
N VAL A 173 5.91 -16.12 17.10
CA VAL A 173 6.17 -15.97 18.55
C VAL A 173 5.92 -14.53 18.99
N ALA A 174 6.42 -13.53 18.27
CA ALA A 174 6.20 -12.13 18.60
C ALA A 174 4.70 -11.75 18.56
N LEU A 175 3.98 -12.26 17.57
CA LEU A 175 2.53 -12.06 17.47
C LEU A 175 1.78 -12.72 18.62
N GLN A 176 2.12 -13.95 18.99
CA GLN A 176 1.52 -14.65 20.13
C GLN A 176 1.76 -13.93 21.45
N HIS A 177 2.97 -13.46 21.71
CA HIS A 177 3.29 -12.65 22.90
C HIS A 177 2.46 -11.37 22.95
N TYR A 178 2.30 -10.70 21.81
CA TYR A 178 1.42 -9.53 21.71
C TYR A 178 -0.04 -9.89 22.03
N LEU A 179 -0.57 -10.97 21.46
CA LEU A 179 -1.95 -11.41 21.66
C LEU A 179 -2.24 -11.77 23.13
N LEU A 180 -1.30 -12.43 23.81
CA LEU A 180 -1.40 -12.71 25.24
C LEU A 180 -1.51 -11.42 26.07
N ARG A 181 -0.69 -10.42 25.78
CA ARG A 181 -0.76 -9.12 26.48
C ARG A 181 -2.02 -8.36 26.12
N ARG A 182 -2.41 -8.37 24.84
CA ARG A 182 -3.60 -7.70 24.35
C ARG A 182 -4.87 -8.14 25.08
N ARG A 183 -4.99 -9.42 25.50
CA ARG A 183 -6.14 -9.94 26.25
C ARG A 183 -6.44 -9.14 27.52
N LYS A 184 -5.42 -8.54 28.15
CA LYS A 184 -5.57 -7.71 29.37
C LYS A 184 -6.17 -6.33 29.09
N PHE A 185 -6.15 -5.87 27.84
CA PHE A 185 -6.57 -4.51 27.44
C PHE A 185 -7.78 -4.50 26.50
N ALA A 186 -8.18 -5.65 25.98
CA ALA A 186 -9.25 -5.76 25.01
C ALA A 186 -10.57 -6.13 25.68
N SER A 187 -11.52 -5.22 25.60
CA SER A 187 -12.92 -5.48 25.94
C SER A 187 -13.68 -5.92 24.67
N GLY A 188 -13.63 -7.21 24.33
CA GLY A 188 -14.48 -7.78 23.28
C GLY A 188 -14.18 -7.40 21.82
N HIS A 189 -13.15 -6.61 21.53
CA HIS A 189 -12.83 -6.22 20.16
C HIS A 189 -12.08 -7.34 19.42
N GLU A 190 -12.58 -7.74 18.25
CA GLU A 190 -12.05 -8.89 17.50
C GLU A 190 -10.78 -8.61 16.69
N ARG A 191 -10.43 -7.33 16.45
CA ARG A 191 -9.23 -6.99 15.65
C ARG A 191 -7.94 -7.30 16.40
N ILE A 192 -6.91 -7.73 15.69
CA ILE A 192 -5.59 -7.99 16.28
C ILE A 192 -5.03 -6.68 16.86
N PHE A 193 -4.90 -5.64 16.05
CA PHE A 193 -4.33 -4.35 16.49
C PHE A 193 -5.42 -3.40 16.93
N ILE A 194 -5.35 -2.98 18.19
CA ILE A 194 -6.31 -2.06 18.82
C ILE A 194 -5.64 -0.76 19.24
N SER A 195 -6.45 0.30 19.29
CA SER A 195 -6.03 1.62 19.79
C SER A 195 -5.89 1.61 21.31
N ARG A 196 -5.32 2.67 21.87
CA ARG A 196 -5.24 2.86 23.34
C ARG A 196 -6.60 2.83 24.05
N ARG A 197 -7.68 3.13 23.31
CA ARG A 197 -9.06 3.11 23.84
C ARG A 197 -9.75 1.75 23.65
N GLY A 198 -9.02 0.72 23.24
CA GLY A 198 -9.57 -0.63 22.99
C GLY A 198 -10.32 -0.80 21.66
N GLY A 199 -10.52 0.28 20.90
CA GLY A 199 -11.19 0.24 19.60
C GLY A 199 -10.23 0.02 18.43
N LYS A 200 -10.73 0.16 17.19
CA LYS A 200 -9.97 0.02 15.95
C LYS A 200 -8.75 0.97 15.91
N LEU A 201 -7.58 0.43 15.60
CA LEU A 201 -6.40 1.24 15.28
C LEU A 201 -6.55 1.84 13.87
N GLY A 202 -6.54 3.17 13.77
CA GLY A 202 -6.66 3.89 12.50
C GLY A 202 -5.30 4.06 11.80
N TYR A 203 -5.35 4.16 10.45
CA TYR A 203 -4.15 4.38 9.65
C TYR A 203 -3.39 5.67 10.02
N ALA A 204 -4.11 6.79 10.23
CA ALA A 204 -3.48 8.07 10.58
C ALA A 204 -2.65 7.94 11.87
N VAL A 205 -3.24 7.36 12.93
CA VAL A 205 -2.54 7.13 14.21
C VAL A 205 -1.33 6.21 14.04
N ALA A 206 -1.45 5.16 13.22
CA ALA A 206 -0.33 4.28 12.93
C ALA A 206 0.79 5.01 12.17
N ALA A 207 0.44 5.86 11.21
CA ALA A 207 1.39 6.65 10.42
C ALA A 207 2.09 7.72 11.27
N ASP A 208 1.36 8.41 12.15
CA ASP A 208 1.93 9.42 13.05
C ASP A 208 2.88 8.77 14.06
N THR A 209 2.49 7.64 14.65
CA THR A 209 3.36 6.88 15.56
C THR A 209 4.60 6.35 14.83
N PHE A 210 4.46 5.95 13.56
CA PHE A 210 5.61 5.53 12.77
C PHE A 210 6.62 6.69 12.59
N GLN A 211 6.15 7.91 12.32
CA GLN A 211 7.04 9.08 12.23
C GLN A 211 7.70 9.41 13.58
N GLU A 212 6.97 9.27 14.70
CA GLU A 212 7.52 9.42 16.05
C GLU A 212 8.67 8.43 16.29
N VAL A 213 8.46 7.16 15.93
CA VAL A 213 9.45 6.10 16.12
C VAL A 213 10.65 6.27 15.18
N LEU A 214 10.44 6.67 13.93
CA LEU A 214 11.55 6.99 13.01
C LEU A 214 12.47 8.05 13.59
N LYS A 215 11.89 9.12 14.15
CA LYS A 215 12.66 10.19 14.81
C LYS A 215 13.45 9.66 16.00
N ALA A 216 12.82 8.87 16.87
CA ALA A 216 13.47 8.27 18.03
C ALA A 216 14.58 7.28 17.64
N ALA A 217 14.42 6.55 16.54
CA ALA A 217 15.40 5.61 16.00
C ALA A 217 16.53 6.30 15.22
N GLY A 218 16.54 7.63 15.08
CA GLY A 218 17.52 8.36 14.28
C GLY A 218 17.46 8.04 12.78
N ILE A 219 16.30 7.59 12.27
CA ILE A 219 16.10 7.28 10.85
C ILE A 219 15.56 8.53 10.17
N GLN A 220 16.38 9.17 9.37
CA GLN A 220 16.06 10.43 8.72
C GLN A 220 16.07 10.28 7.20
N ARG A 221 15.33 11.16 6.54
CA ARG A 221 15.44 11.32 5.09
C ARG A 221 16.86 11.78 4.74
N GLN A 222 17.48 11.11 3.76
CA GLN A 222 18.69 11.65 3.13
C GLN A 222 18.34 12.96 2.39
N PRO A 223 19.29 13.91 2.22
CA PRO A 223 19.01 15.22 1.61
C PRO A 223 18.21 15.16 0.33
N ASP A 224 18.58 14.29 -0.61
CA ASP A 224 17.92 14.11 -1.90
C ASP A 224 17.10 12.81 -2.01
N GLY A 225 17.00 12.07 -0.89
CA GLY A 225 16.32 10.77 -0.84
C GLY A 225 14.82 10.87 -0.57
N PRO A 226 14.09 9.77 -0.72
CA PRO A 226 12.68 9.69 -0.38
C PRO A 226 12.47 9.76 1.14
N LYS A 227 11.34 10.33 1.57
CA LYS A 227 10.93 10.29 2.97
C LYS A 227 10.46 8.88 3.34
N PRO A 228 10.94 8.27 4.46
CA PRO A 228 10.49 6.94 4.92
C PRO A 228 8.99 6.90 5.20
N ARG A 229 8.31 5.85 4.74
CA ARG A 229 6.87 5.62 4.93
C ARG A 229 6.62 4.19 5.39
N LEU A 230 5.49 3.94 6.03
CA LEU A 230 5.05 2.58 6.41
C LEU A 230 5.07 1.59 5.24
N HIS A 231 4.69 2.05 4.03
CA HIS A 231 4.66 1.20 2.84
C HIS A 231 6.05 0.77 2.37
N ASP A 232 7.08 1.50 2.74
CA ASP A 232 8.45 1.20 2.34
C ASP A 232 9.02 -0.05 3.06
N LEU A 233 8.43 -0.45 4.21
CA LEU A 233 8.70 -1.76 4.83
C LEU A 233 8.30 -2.93 3.90
N ARG A 234 7.16 -2.78 3.19
CA ARG A 234 6.74 -3.76 2.19
C ARG A 234 7.64 -3.74 0.95
N HIS A 235 8.10 -2.56 0.52
CA HIS A 235 9.05 -2.45 -0.59
C HIS A 235 10.35 -3.17 -0.25
N ARG A 236 10.88 -2.92 0.96
CA ARG A 236 12.06 -3.65 1.45
C ARG A 236 11.85 -5.16 1.46
N PHE A 237 10.73 -5.65 2.00
CA PHE A 237 10.42 -7.08 2.00
C PHE A 237 10.44 -7.67 0.58
N ALA A 238 9.80 -7.01 -0.39
CA ALA A 238 9.75 -7.47 -1.77
C ALA A 238 11.15 -7.53 -2.41
N ILE A 239 11.97 -6.49 -2.19
CA ILE A 239 13.35 -6.44 -2.70
C ILE A 239 14.20 -7.55 -2.06
N LYS A 240 14.15 -7.70 -0.73
CA LYS A 240 14.87 -8.79 -0.03
C LYS A 240 14.44 -10.19 -0.50
N ALA A 241 13.15 -10.38 -0.78
CA ALA A 241 12.67 -11.63 -1.33
C ALA A 241 13.22 -11.89 -2.74
N LEU A 242 13.39 -10.86 -3.56
CA LEU A 242 14.00 -10.98 -4.89
C LEU A 242 15.51 -11.22 -4.81
N GLU A 243 16.23 -10.53 -3.93
CA GLU A 243 17.67 -10.73 -3.68
C GLU A 243 17.97 -12.15 -3.18
N ALA A 244 17.07 -12.75 -2.42
CA ALA A 244 17.19 -14.13 -1.93
C ALA A 244 16.87 -15.19 -3.01
N CYS A 245 16.47 -14.80 -4.22
CA CYS A 245 16.21 -15.74 -5.30
C CYS A 245 17.53 -16.31 -5.83
N ALA A 246 17.63 -17.64 -5.87
CA ALA A 246 18.79 -18.31 -6.46
C ALA A 246 18.83 -18.09 -7.99
N ASP A 247 20.03 -18.08 -8.55
CA ASP A 247 20.29 -17.83 -9.97
C ASP A 247 19.55 -18.77 -10.93
N GLY A 248 19.24 -18.25 -12.12
CA GLY A 248 18.62 -18.97 -13.22
C GLY A 248 17.28 -18.35 -13.68
N ARG A 249 17.17 -18.12 -15.00
CA ARG A 249 16.03 -17.41 -15.62
C ARG A 249 14.66 -18.00 -15.24
N ASP A 250 14.53 -19.32 -15.25
CA ASP A 250 13.26 -19.99 -14.93
C ASP A 250 12.91 -19.89 -13.44
N ARG A 251 13.91 -19.85 -12.57
CA ARG A 251 13.73 -19.67 -11.13
C ARG A 251 13.27 -18.24 -10.83
N VAL A 252 13.90 -17.24 -11.44
CA VAL A 252 13.53 -15.84 -11.28
C VAL A 252 12.07 -15.62 -11.70
N THR A 253 11.65 -16.15 -12.86
CA THR A 253 10.28 -16.02 -13.33
C THR A 253 9.28 -16.67 -12.38
N ARG A 254 9.55 -17.89 -11.92
CA ARG A 254 8.68 -18.58 -10.94
C ARG A 254 8.65 -17.86 -9.60
N HIS A 255 9.78 -17.35 -9.13
CA HIS A 255 9.88 -16.60 -7.88
C HIS A 255 9.12 -15.28 -7.96
N MET A 256 9.21 -14.54 -9.07
CA MET A 256 8.44 -13.34 -9.33
C MET A 256 6.94 -13.59 -9.30
N LEU A 257 6.47 -14.67 -9.91
CA LEU A 257 5.06 -15.05 -9.90
C LEU A 257 4.59 -15.42 -8.49
N ALA A 258 5.39 -16.21 -7.77
CA ALA A 258 5.11 -16.56 -6.37
C ALA A 258 5.07 -15.33 -5.47
N LEU A 259 6.04 -14.42 -5.59
CA LEU A 259 6.09 -13.16 -4.85
C LEU A 259 4.89 -12.26 -5.18
N SER A 260 4.51 -12.15 -6.45
CA SER A 260 3.33 -11.39 -6.88
C SER A 260 2.05 -11.92 -6.23
N THR A 261 1.90 -13.25 -6.19
CA THR A 261 0.77 -13.93 -5.54
C THR A 261 0.79 -13.73 -4.03
N TYR A 262 1.95 -13.93 -3.39
CA TYR A 262 2.14 -13.74 -1.96
C TYR A 262 1.82 -12.29 -1.53
N LEU A 263 2.31 -11.31 -2.27
CA LEU A 263 2.04 -9.91 -2.02
C LEU A 263 0.59 -9.51 -2.35
N GLY A 264 -0.15 -10.32 -3.12
CA GLY A 264 -1.50 -10.03 -3.57
C GLY A 264 -1.54 -8.85 -4.54
N HIS A 265 -0.64 -8.84 -5.53
CA HIS A 265 -0.68 -7.91 -6.64
C HIS A 265 -1.77 -8.33 -7.63
N ALA A 266 -2.48 -7.35 -8.18
CA ALA A 266 -3.50 -7.60 -9.20
C ALA A 266 -2.90 -7.79 -10.59
N ARG A 267 -1.69 -7.28 -10.80
CA ARG A 267 -0.92 -7.33 -12.04
C ARG A 267 0.53 -7.66 -11.73
N LEU A 268 1.15 -8.44 -12.58
CA LEU A 268 2.56 -8.82 -12.41
C LEU A 268 3.49 -7.59 -12.54
N GLU A 269 3.10 -6.60 -13.36
CA GLU A 269 3.84 -5.35 -13.54
C GLU A 269 4.03 -4.57 -12.22
N ASP A 270 3.13 -4.74 -11.26
CA ASP A 270 3.30 -4.16 -9.92
C ASP A 270 4.47 -4.79 -9.15
N THR A 271 4.91 -5.99 -9.55
CA THR A 271 6.07 -6.68 -8.98
C THR A 271 7.34 -6.38 -9.76
N TYR A 272 7.27 -6.25 -11.10
CA TYR A 272 8.43 -5.87 -11.92
C TYR A 272 9.07 -4.55 -11.50
N TRP A 273 8.28 -3.62 -10.99
CA TRP A 273 8.79 -2.35 -10.48
C TRP A 273 9.85 -2.51 -9.37
N TYR A 274 9.82 -3.61 -8.61
CA TYR A 274 10.84 -3.88 -7.59
C TYR A 274 12.20 -4.23 -8.20
N LEU A 275 12.24 -4.81 -9.39
CA LEU A 275 13.49 -5.10 -10.10
C LEU A 275 14.27 -3.84 -10.42
N GLU A 276 13.58 -2.77 -10.83
CA GLU A 276 14.19 -1.45 -11.12
C GLU A 276 14.87 -0.82 -9.90
N ASN A 277 14.47 -1.23 -8.69
CA ASN A 277 14.95 -0.69 -7.42
C ASN A 277 15.80 -1.69 -6.61
N THR A 278 16.34 -2.73 -7.26
CA THR A 278 17.19 -3.72 -6.61
C THR A 278 18.66 -3.45 -7.00
N PRO A 279 19.46 -2.79 -6.14
CA PRO A 279 20.85 -2.42 -6.47
C PRO A 279 21.70 -3.64 -6.84
N GLN A 280 21.53 -4.76 -6.12
CA GLN A 280 22.29 -5.99 -6.37
C GLN A 280 22.06 -6.51 -7.79
N LEU A 281 20.80 -6.62 -8.23
CA LEU A 281 20.48 -7.06 -9.59
C LEU A 281 21.08 -6.13 -10.67
N MET A 282 21.12 -4.83 -10.41
CA MET A 282 21.75 -3.86 -11.32
C MET A 282 23.28 -4.05 -11.37
N THR A 283 23.90 -4.33 -10.22
CA THR A 283 25.34 -4.63 -10.13
C THR A 283 25.66 -5.94 -10.86
N ASP A 284 24.83 -6.97 -10.69
CA ASP A 284 25.01 -8.27 -11.36
C ASP A 284 24.93 -8.12 -12.89
N ILE A 285 23.93 -7.33 -13.38
CA ILE A 285 23.80 -7.01 -14.80
C ILE A 285 25.05 -6.27 -15.31
N ALA A 286 25.54 -5.26 -14.56
CA ALA A 286 26.72 -4.52 -14.94
C ALA A 286 27.96 -5.42 -15.01
N SER A 287 28.15 -6.31 -14.03
CA SER A 287 29.25 -7.27 -13.99
C SER A 287 29.23 -8.25 -15.17
N VAL A 288 28.04 -8.74 -15.54
CA VAL A 288 27.88 -9.60 -16.74
C VAL A 288 28.23 -8.82 -18.00
N CYS A 289 27.77 -7.56 -18.13
CA CYS A 289 28.10 -6.72 -19.27
C CYS A 289 29.63 -6.45 -19.36
N GLU A 290 30.28 -6.17 -18.24
CA GLU A 290 31.75 -6.00 -18.20
C GLU A 290 32.48 -7.27 -18.63
N SER A 291 32.07 -8.45 -18.13
CA SER A 291 32.66 -9.74 -18.54
C SER A 291 32.49 -9.98 -20.03
N PHE A 292 31.37 -9.58 -20.62
CA PHE A 292 31.12 -9.66 -22.06
C PHE A 292 32.06 -8.73 -22.87
N MET A 293 32.31 -7.52 -22.38
CA MET A 293 33.19 -6.55 -23.03
C MET A 293 34.65 -6.94 -22.96
N HIS A 294 35.07 -7.64 -21.91
CA HIS A 294 36.43 -8.13 -21.72
C HIS A 294 36.73 -9.50 -22.33
N GLY A 295 35.79 -10.08 -23.10
CA GLY A 295 36.00 -11.35 -23.82
C GLY A 295 36.15 -12.57 -22.93
N ALA A 296 35.80 -12.50 -21.66
CA ALA A 296 35.75 -13.60 -20.72
C ALA A 296 34.43 -14.36 -20.88
N ILE A 297 34.26 -15.07 -22.00
CA ILE A 297 33.27 -16.14 -22.12
C ILE A 297 34.07 -17.45 -21.92
N PRO A 298 33.65 -18.33 -20.99
CA PRO A 298 34.25 -19.64 -20.82
C PRO A 298 34.09 -20.51 -22.05
#